data_7648b140e884b0440144f8d44384188f
#
_entry.id   7648b140e884b0440144f8d44384188f
#
_cell.length_a   1.000
_cell.length_b   1.000
_cell.length_c   1.000
_cell.angle_alpha   90.00
_cell.angle_beta   90.00
_cell.angle_gamma   90.00
#
_symmetry.space_group_name_H-M   'P 1'
#
loop_
_entity.id
_entity.type
_entity.pdbx_description
1 polymer ?
#
loop_
_entity_poly.entity_id
_entity_poly.type
_entity_poly.pdbx_seq_one_letter_code
_entity_poly.pdbx_strand_id
1 'polypeptide(L)'
;RFLLWFEHQLENFTNWYGRQLEWVLSHKLIFTGIVLLLFVMTLGIMKQGIIGKELISTGDQGKFRMALEFDKSTSIQQNNLIAQKIEAYIIQQPEVATVFSNIGGPSTGIGSLGVGSANKTEFTIQLKSKKELHNLSTETFMKSLREDLKSKFPSINYSMAALGLIPRSAPIEITLSGSNLNQVMKSGNELKAIIEKMPGADNIRLSVEAGSPEYKIIPDKDKMQRLGLTTAYVGLNLRTAFTGNDDATLTENGTEYPVRIWLAEFSRQNFEDVQQLSIINPMGIPVEVSQFASVEQDNSPSLLERKDRQPAVTLTADALGRPSGTVADDVVAY
;
A
#
# COMPACT_ATOMS: atom_id res chain seq x y z
N ARG A 1 -32.15 -17.29 53.29
CA ARG A 1 -33.20 -16.61 52.48
C ARG A 1 -32.85 -16.54 51.00
N PHE A 2 -31.61 -16.19 50.63
CA PHE A 2 -31.18 -16.13 49.24
C PHE A 2 -31.17 -17.52 48.57
N LEU A 3 -30.66 -18.54 49.24
CA LEU A 3 -30.62 -19.93 48.72
C LEU A 3 -32.02 -20.49 48.47
N LEU A 4 -32.99 -20.26 49.38
CA LEU A 4 -34.39 -20.69 49.21
C LEU A 4 -35.09 -19.96 48.05
N TRP A 5 -34.77 -18.68 47.82
CA TRP A 5 -35.30 -17.93 46.69
C TRP A 5 -34.73 -18.46 45.38
N PHE A 6 -33.39 -18.75 45.34
CA PHE A 6 -32.74 -19.31 44.19
C PHE A 6 -33.24 -20.72 43.83
N GLU A 7 -33.42 -21.56 44.84
CA GLU A 7 -34.00 -22.91 44.68
C GLU A 7 -35.42 -22.85 44.08
N HIS A 8 -36.27 -21.96 44.56
CA HIS A 8 -37.63 -21.77 44.04
C HIS A 8 -37.61 -21.24 42.56
N GLN A 9 -36.68 -20.36 42.22
CA GLN A 9 -36.52 -19.90 40.85
C GLN A 9 -36.02 -21.03 39.92
N LEU A 10 -35.15 -21.88 40.44
CA LEU A 10 -34.64 -23.03 39.70
C LEU A 10 -35.75 -24.07 39.44
N GLU A 11 -36.56 -24.36 40.43
CA GLU A 11 -37.71 -25.24 40.28
C GLU A 11 -38.76 -24.69 39.29
N ASN A 12 -39.07 -23.42 39.35
CA ASN A 12 -39.96 -22.76 38.40
C ASN A 12 -39.43 -22.83 36.97
N PHE A 13 -38.14 -22.62 36.81
CA PHE A 13 -37.46 -22.73 35.50
C PHE A 13 -37.48 -24.18 35.00
N THR A 14 -37.19 -25.15 35.86
CA THR A 14 -37.21 -26.58 35.50
C THR A 14 -38.60 -27.01 35.08
N ASN A 15 -39.66 -26.61 35.82
CA ASN A 15 -41.03 -26.92 35.47
C ASN A 15 -41.53 -26.23 34.20
N TRP A 16 -41.06 -25.01 33.94
CA TRP A 16 -41.33 -24.31 32.67
C TRP A 16 -40.64 -25.01 31.51
N TYR A 17 -39.35 -25.35 31.65
CA TYR A 17 -38.55 -26.06 30.64
C TYR A 17 -39.16 -27.44 30.34
N GLY A 18 -39.56 -28.21 31.37
CA GLY A 18 -40.22 -29.49 31.21
C GLY A 18 -41.47 -29.40 30.34
N ARG A 19 -42.34 -28.40 30.58
CA ARG A 19 -43.55 -28.18 29.77
C ARG A 19 -43.23 -27.82 28.32
N GLN A 20 -42.21 -27.02 28.10
CA GLN A 20 -41.77 -26.69 26.74
C GLN A 20 -41.21 -27.93 26.00
N LEU A 21 -40.45 -28.75 26.73
CA LEU A 21 -39.88 -29.97 26.18
C LEU A 21 -40.95 -31.00 25.79
N GLU A 22 -41.94 -31.19 26.65
CA GLU A 22 -43.10 -32.08 26.35
C GLU A 22 -43.88 -31.60 25.13
N TRP A 23 -44.09 -30.27 24.99
CA TRP A 23 -44.77 -29.71 23.84
C TRP A 23 -43.96 -29.93 22.56
N VAL A 24 -42.65 -29.71 22.56
CA VAL A 24 -41.75 -29.94 21.42
C VAL A 24 -41.75 -31.42 21.03
N LEU A 25 -41.65 -32.32 22.01
CA LEU A 25 -41.64 -33.75 21.77
C LEU A 25 -42.97 -34.28 21.23
N SER A 26 -44.12 -33.70 21.66
CA SER A 26 -45.43 -34.07 21.15
C SER A 26 -45.72 -33.49 19.77
N HIS A 27 -45.06 -32.39 19.38
CA HIS A 27 -45.30 -31.70 18.11
C HIS A 27 -44.02 -31.68 17.23
N LYS A 28 -43.33 -32.82 17.10
CA LYS A 28 -42.02 -32.94 16.42
C LYS A 28 -42.03 -32.34 15.02
N LEU A 29 -43.07 -32.62 14.22
CA LEU A 29 -43.15 -32.14 12.82
C LEU A 29 -43.30 -30.61 12.75
N ILE A 30 -44.10 -30.01 13.67
CA ILE A 30 -44.29 -28.57 13.72
C ILE A 30 -42.97 -27.89 14.12
N PHE A 31 -42.30 -28.40 15.13
CA PHE A 31 -41.03 -27.87 15.61
C PHE A 31 -39.94 -27.95 14.53
N THR A 32 -39.82 -29.14 13.87
CA THR A 32 -38.88 -29.32 12.76
C THR A 32 -39.20 -28.36 11.60
N GLY A 33 -40.48 -28.17 11.28
CA GLY A 33 -40.94 -27.20 10.30
C GLY A 33 -40.52 -25.75 10.62
N ILE A 34 -40.67 -25.33 11.87
CA ILE A 34 -40.24 -24.00 12.33
C ILE A 34 -38.74 -23.84 12.22
N VAL A 35 -37.96 -24.84 12.65
CA VAL A 35 -36.49 -24.81 12.54
C VAL A 35 -36.03 -24.73 11.10
N LEU A 36 -36.66 -25.51 10.19
CA LEU A 36 -36.35 -25.48 8.76
C LEU A 36 -36.72 -24.15 8.14
N LEU A 37 -37.87 -23.57 8.53
CA LEU A 37 -38.28 -22.23 8.04
C LEU A 37 -37.30 -21.14 8.47
N LEU A 38 -36.88 -21.16 9.75
CA LEU A 38 -35.87 -20.21 10.24
C LEU A 38 -34.52 -20.39 9.51
N PHE A 39 -34.12 -21.62 9.23
CA PHE A 39 -32.90 -21.92 8.49
C PHE A 39 -32.98 -21.38 7.06
N VAL A 40 -34.09 -21.63 6.34
CA VAL A 40 -34.32 -21.10 4.99
C VAL A 40 -34.37 -19.56 5.01
N MET A 41 -35.01 -18.97 6.02
CA MET A 41 -35.05 -17.50 6.18
C MET A 41 -33.64 -16.93 6.39
N THR A 42 -32.81 -17.55 7.21
CA THR A 42 -31.41 -17.15 7.44
C THR A 42 -30.59 -17.23 6.15
N LEU A 43 -30.73 -18.29 5.37
CA LEU A 43 -30.07 -18.41 4.06
C LEU A 43 -30.56 -17.35 3.08
N GLY A 44 -31.87 -17.00 3.14
CA GLY A 44 -32.44 -15.91 2.32
C GLY A 44 -31.85 -14.55 2.66
N ILE A 45 -31.69 -14.22 3.95
CA ILE A 45 -31.06 -12.98 4.42
C ILE A 45 -29.58 -12.91 3.98
N MET A 46 -28.87 -14.04 4.09
CA MET A 46 -27.48 -14.14 3.67
C MET A 46 -27.31 -13.93 2.16
N LYS A 47 -28.24 -14.47 1.37
CA LYS A 47 -28.23 -14.33 -0.11
C LYS A 47 -28.60 -12.89 -0.57
N GLN A 48 -29.41 -12.17 0.19
CA GLN A 48 -29.74 -10.78 -0.11
C GLN A 48 -28.62 -9.78 0.22
N GLY A 49 -27.47 -10.24 0.75
CA GLY A 49 -26.32 -9.37 1.03
C GLY A 49 -26.51 -8.43 2.23
N ILE A 50 -27.56 -8.63 3.03
CA ILE A 50 -27.82 -7.83 4.24
C ILE A 50 -26.73 -8.06 5.29
N ILE A 51 -26.19 -9.28 5.32
CA ILE A 51 -25.05 -9.63 6.19
C ILE A 51 -23.77 -9.45 5.36
N GLY A 52 -22.95 -8.49 5.78
CA GLY A 52 -21.66 -8.25 5.15
C GLY A 52 -20.74 -9.46 5.24
N LYS A 53 -20.06 -9.76 4.13
CA LYS A 53 -19.11 -10.89 4.07
C LYS A 53 -17.71 -10.36 4.36
N GLU A 54 -17.13 -10.76 5.47
CA GLU A 54 -15.71 -10.57 5.77
C GLU A 54 -15.06 -11.92 6.05
N LEU A 55 -13.98 -12.21 5.34
CA LEU A 55 -13.26 -13.47 5.51
C LEU A 55 -12.56 -13.54 6.88
N ILE A 56 -11.99 -12.42 7.31
CA ILE A 56 -11.33 -12.27 8.62
C ILE A 56 -11.58 -10.84 9.09
N SER A 57 -12.32 -10.65 10.17
CA SER A 57 -12.42 -9.36 10.82
C SER A 57 -11.12 -9.07 11.55
N THR A 58 -10.46 -7.98 11.18
CA THR A 58 -9.31 -7.47 11.93
C THR A 58 -9.84 -6.70 13.12
N GLY A 59 -9.66 -7.27 14.34
CA GLY A 59 -10.00 -6.55 15.56
C GLY A 59 -9.38 -5.15 15.56
N ASP A 60 -10.17 -4.14 15.88
CA ASP A 60 -9.72 -2.75 15.94
C ASP A 60 -8.66 -2.57 17.03
N GLN A 61 -7.40 -2.35 16.62
CA GLN A 61 -6.23 -2.19 17.49
C GLN A 61 -5.91 -0.72 17.78
N GLY A 62 -6.70 0.22 17.30
CA GLY A 62 -6.38 1.64 17.40
C GLY A 62 -5.14 2.05 16.59
N LYS A 63 -4.76 1.28 15.57
CA LYS A 63 -3.62 1.57 14.70
C LYS A 63 -4.04 1.53 13.24
N PHE A 64 -3.55 2.49 12.48
CA PHE A 64 -3.75 2.49 11.05
C PHE A 64 -2.54 3.06 10.32
N ARG A 65 -2.43 2.72 9.06
CA ARG A 65 -1.44 3.23 8.14
C ARG A 65 -2.09 4.22 7.20
N MET A 66 -1.42 5.33 6.95
CA MET A 66 -1.79 6.29 5.93
C MET A 66 -0.62 6.46 4.98
N ALA A 67 -0.84 6.21 3.70
CA ALA A 67 0.14 6.48 2.67
C ALA A 67 -0.27 7.70 1.85
N LEU A 68 0.69 8.56 1.58
CA LEU A 68 0.58 9.70 0.69
C LEU A 68 1.33 9.40 -0.59
N GLU A 69 0.74 9.72 -1.71
CA GLU A 69 1.38 9.65 -3.01
C GLU A 69 1.27 11.01 -3.70
N PHE A 70 2.44 11.60 -3.96
CA PHE A 70 2.61 12.84 -4.69
C PHE A 70 2.89 12.57 -6.16
N ASP A 71 2.91 13.61 -6.97
CA ASP A 71 3.37 13.51 -8.35
C ASP A 71 4.78 12.90 -8.42
N LYS A 72 5.03 12.08 -9.45
CA LYS A 72 6.30 11.37 -9.62
C LYS A 72 7.52 12.30 -9.80
N SER A 73 7.28 13.56 -10.17
CA SER A 73 8.29 14.62 -10.25
C SER A 73 8.62 15.26 -8.90
N THR A 74 7.90 14.91 -7.82
CA THR A 74 8.11 15.50 -6.49
C THR A 74 9.44 15.03 -5.90
N SER A 75 10.30 15.99 -5.55
CA SER A 75 11.56 15.69 -4.89
C SER A 75 11.35 15.25 -3.45
N ILE A 76 12.32 14.53 -2.88
CA ILE A 76 12.28 14.09 -1.48
C ILE A 76 12.19 15.27 -0.51
N GLN A 77 12.80 16.42 -0.83
CA GLN A 77 12.77 17.64 -0.04
C GLN A 77 11.37 18.26 -0.02
N GLN A 78 10.71 18.33 -1.18
CA GLN A 78 9.33 18.84 -1.28
C GLN A 78 8.36 17.91 -0.57
N ASN A 79 8.52 16.58 -0.76
CA ASN A 79 7.74 15.57 -0.05
C ASN A 79 7.87 15.76 1.47
N ASN A 80 9.11 15.88 1.98
CA ASN A 80 9.38 16.07 3.41
C ASN A 80 8.69 17.33 3.97
N LEU A 81 8.75 18.46 3.26
CA LEU A 81 8.11 19.71 3.69
C LEU A 81 6.58 19.57 3.81
N ILE A 82 5.95 18.86 2.88
CA ILE A 82 4.51 18.66 2.91
C ILE A 82 4.15 17.61 3.98
N ALA A 83 4.91 16.52 4.06
CA ALA A 83 4.72 15.48 5.06
C ALA A 83 4.79 16.02 6.49
N GLN A 84 5.76 16.90 6.80
CA GLN A 84 5.87 17.55 8.11
C GLN A 84 4.62 18.40 8.46
N LYS A 85 4.03 19.10 7.49
CA LYS A 85 2.79 19.88 7.73
C LYS A 85 1.61 18.96 8.05
N ILE A 86 1.52 17.83 7.35
CA ILE A 86 0.46 16.84 7.58
C ILE A 86 0.68 16.13 8.92
N GLU A 87 1.91 15.76 9.25
CA GLU A 87 2.28 15.17 10.54
C GLU A 87 1.91 16.09 11.69
N ALA A 88 2.28 17.38 11.60
CA ALA A 88 1.94 18.39 12.61
C ALA A 88 0.42 18.54 12.79
N TYR A 89 -0.35 18.45 11.69
CA TYR A 89 -1.81 18.47 11.77
C TYR A 89 -2.37 17.22 12.46
N ILE A 90 -1.84 16.03 12.13
CA ILE A 90 -2.32 14.76 12.70
C ILE A 90 -2.00 14.67 14.20
N ILE A 91 -0.81 15.09 14.62
CA ILE A 91 -0.40 15.08 16.04
C ILE A 91 -1.28 16.00 16.90
N GLN A 92 -1.83 17.06 16.33
CA GLN A 92 -2.74 17.97 17.03
C GLN A 92 -4.13 17.38 17.28
N GLN A 93 -4.49 16.26 16.64
CA GLN A 93 -5.78 15.62 16.87
C GLN A 93 -5.81 15.00 18.29
N PRO A 94 -6.86 15.27 19.07
CA PRO A 94 -6.94 14.80 20.46
C PRO A 94 -6.97 13.28 20.60
N GLU A 95 -7.36 12.57 19.53
CA GLU A 95 -7.48 11.11 19.48
C GLU A 95 -6.14 10.43 19.22
N VAL A 96 -5.15 11.15 18.71
CA VAL A 96 -3.85 10.59 18.31
C VAL A 96 -2.89 10.52 19.49
N ALA A 97 -2.27 9.35 19.66
CA ALA A 97 -1.23 9.14 20.67
C ALA A 97 0.18 9.30 20.08
N THR A 98 0.43 8.72 18.90
CA THR A 98 1.77 8.73 18.28
C THR A 98 1.64 8.65 16.77
N VAL A 99 2.53 9.35 16.06
CA VAL A 99 2.71 9.29 14.63
C VAL A 99 4.14 8.89 14.34
N PHE A 100 4.32 7.93 13.46
CA PHE A 100 5.61 7.56 12.89
C PHE A 100 5.57 7.80 11.40
N SER A 101 6.49 8.60 10.86
CA SER A 101 6.57 8.96 9.45
C SER A 101 7.79 8.32 8.77
N ASN A 102 7.57 7.72 7.61
CA ASN A 102 8.59 7.18 6.73
C ASN A 102 8.49 7.89 5.37
N ILE A 103 9.43 8.79 5.10
CA ILE A 103 9.40 9.68 3.93
C ILE A 103 10.40 9.17 2.89
N GLY A 104 9.92 8.84 1.69
CA GLY A 104 10.75 8.34 0.58
C GLY A 104 11.38 6.97 0.83
N GLY A 105 11.19 6.38 1.99
CA GLY A 105 11.71 5.07 2.33
C GLY A 105 10.89 3.92 1.71
N PRO A 106 11.39 2.68 1.82
CA PRO A 106 10.62 1.51 1.39
C PRO A 106 9.34 1.39 2.21
N SER A 107 8.22 1.11 1.55
CA SER A 107 6.97 0.84 2.25
C SER A 107 7.08 -0.45 3.07
N THR A 108 6.56 -0.43 4.31
CA THR A 108 6.65 -1.55 5.26
C THR A 108 5.52 -2.56 5.08
N GLY A 109 5.17 -2.93 3.84
CA GLY A 109 4.12 -3.92 3.54
C GLY A 109 4.69 -5.26 3.05
N ILE A 110 3.99 -6.37 3.34
CA ILE A 110 4.25 -7.65 2.67
C ILE A 110 3.94 -7.46 1.18
N GLY A 111 4.95 -7.69 0.33
CA GLY A 111 4.86 -7.48 -1.12
C GLY A 111 5.52 -6.20 -1.62
N SER A 112 5.96 -5.30 -0.73
CA SER A 112 6.84 -4.21 -1.15
C SER A 112 8.25 -4.77 -1.37
N LEU A 113 8.79 -4.55 -2.55
CA LEU A 113 10.16 -4.99 -2.90
C LEU A 113 11.25 -4.14 -2.21
N GLY A 114 10.91 -3.40 -1.15
CA GLY A 114 11.86 -2.61 -0.38
C GLY A 114 12.46 -1.42 -1.12
N VAL A 115 11.90 -1.04 -2.27
CA VAL A 115 12.37 0.12 -3.02
C VAL A 115 11.63 1.37 -2.55
N GLY A 116 12.37 2.31 -1.99
CA GLY A 116 11.84 3.63 -1.64
C GLY A 116 11.52 4.46 -2.88
N SER A 117 10.61 5.41 -2.74
CA SER A 117 10.24 6.35 -3.80
C SER A 117 10.11 7.76 -3.24
N ALA A 118 10.84 8.71 -3.82
CA ALA A 118 10.91 10.09 -3.34
C ALA A 118 9.53 10.77 -3.21
N ASN A 119 8.56 10.34 -4.02
CA ASN A 119 7.20 10.88 -4.05
C ASN A 119 6.21 10.16 -3.12
N LYS A 120 6.66 9.24 -2.27
CA LYS A 120 5.80 8.50 -1.35
C LYS A 120 6.18 8.77 0.11
N THR A 121 5.17 8.88 0.95
CA THR A 121 5.32 8.97 2.41
C THR A 121 4.33 8.04 3.07
N GLU A 122 4.75 7.33 4.08
CA GLU A 122 3.91 6.44 4.88
C GLU A 122 3.90 6.90 6.33
N PHE A 123 2.71 7.11 6.87
CA PHE A 123 2.49 7.36 8.30
C PHE A 123 1.91 6.13 8.97
N THR A 124 2.47 5.73 10.08
CA THR A 124 1.85 4.79 11.00
C THR A 124 1.33 5.57 12.20
N ILE A 125 0.02 5.57 12.36
CA ILE A 125 -0.68 6.36 13.37
C ILE A 125 -1.24 5.42 14.43
N GLN A 126 -0.93 5.72 15.69
CA GLN A 126 -1.49 5.06 16.85
C GLN A 126 -2.49 6.00 17.52
N LEU A 127 -3.71 5.55 17.68
CA LEU A 127 -4.73 6.24 18.46
C LEU A 127 -4.56 5.96 19.96
N LYS A 128 -5.11 6.82 20.79
CA LYS A 128 -5.21 6.63 22.24
C LYS A 128 -6.04 5.38 22.58
N SER A 129 -6.04 4.98 23.83
CA SER A 129 -6.78 3.79 24.25
C SER A 129 -8.30 3.96 24.02
N LYS A 130 -9.00 2.86 23.72
CA LYS A 130 -10.47 2.88 23.51
C LYS A 130 -11.24 3.49 24.69
N LYS A 131 -10.69 3.36 25.92
CA LYS A 131 -11.29 3.97 27.12
C LYS A 131 -11.24 5.49 27.06
N GLU A 132 -10.15 6.06 26.60
CA GLU A 132 -9.96 7.50 26.45
C GLU A 132 -10.74 8.07 25.25
N LEU A 133 -10.96 7.25 24.23
CA LEU A 133 -11.68 7.63 23.00
C LEU A 133 -13.19 7.40 23.08
N HIS A 134 -13.77 7.10 24.26
CA HIS A 134 -15.20 6.84 24.42
C HIS A 134 -15.77 5.85 23.38
N ASN A 135 -15.00 4.78 23.07
CA ASN A 135 -15.30 3.75 22.07
C ASN A 135 -15.34 4.22 20.60
N LEU A 136 -14.70 5.32 20.25
CA LEU A 136 -14.52 5.71 18.85
C LEU A 136 -13.76 4.60 18.10
N SER A 137 -14.30 4.13 16.98
CA SER A 137 -13.60 3.13 16.16
C SER A 137 -12.52 3.77 15.29
N THR A 138 -11.43 3.01 15.03
CA THR A 138 -10.36 3.45 14.13
C THR A 138 -10.91 3.78 12.74
N GLU A 139 -11.88 3.03 12.24
CA GLU A 139 -12.51 3.28 10.94
C GLU A 139 -13.25 4.61 10.88
N THR A 140 -14.02 4.93 11.93
CA THR A 140 -14.74 6.21 12.02
C THR A 140 -13.76 7.38 12.05
N PHE A 141 -12.67 7.25 12.83
CA PHE A 141 -11.61 8.26 12.86
C PHE A 141 -10.92 8.42 11.51
N MET A 142 -10.56 7.32 10.82
CA MET A 142 -9.96 7.37 9.49
C MET A 142 -10.86 8.10 8.48
N LYS A 143 -12.18 7.89 8.56
CA LYS A 143 -13.15 8.55 7.67
C LYS A 143 -13.16 10.07 7.91
N SER A 144 -13.29 10.53 9.16
CA SER A 144 -13.26 11.95 9.48
C SER A 144 -11.94 12.60 9.12
N LEU A 145 -10.80 11.97 9.47
CA LEU A 145 -9.47 12.47 9.12
C LEU A 145 -9.28 12.62 7.62
N ARG A 146 -9.81 11.67 6.82
CA ARG A 146 -9.74 11.75 5.35
C ARG A 146 -10.51 12.96 4.80
N GLU A 147 -11.72 13.20 5.31
CA GLU A 147 -12.53 14.35 4.88
C GLU A 147 -11.82 15.67 5.21
N ASP A 148 -11.22 15.78 6.39
CA ASP A 148 -10.44 16.92 6.83
C ASP A 148 -9.20 17.15 5.97
N LEU A 149 -8.43 16.08 5.70
CA LEU A 149 -7.23 16.16 4.87
C LEU A 149 -7.56 16.51 3.43
N LYS A 150 -8.63 15.95 2.85
CA LYS A 150 -9.09 16.34 1.50
C LYS A 150 -9.45 17.81 1.42
N SER A 151 -10.06 18.35 2.47
CA SER A 151 -10.39 19.78 2.54
C SER A 151 -9.16 20.68 2.60
N LYS A 152 -8.14 20.28 3.40
CA LYS A 152 -6.94 21.09 3.64
C LYS A 152 -5.84 20.90 2.60
N PHE A 153 -5.73 19.70 2.03
CA PHE A 153 -4.68 19.31 1.09
C PHE A 153 -5.27 18.57 -0.13
N PRO A 154 -6.09 19.23 -0.95
CA PRO A 154 -6.87 18.55 -2.01
C PRO A 154 -6.03 17.90 -3.12
N SER A 155 -4.77 18.33 -3.29
CA SER A 155 -3.88 17.86 -4.36
C SER A 155 -3.14 16.56 -4.02
N ILE A 156 -3.41 15.94 -2.87
CA ILE A 156 -2.68 14.75 -2.42
C ILE A 156 -3.60 13.54 -2.48
N ASN A 157 -3.07 12.42 -2.97
CA ASN A 157 -3.76 11.14 -2.91
C ASN A 157 -3.47 10.48 -1.56
N TYR A 158 -4.54 10.19 -0.82
CA TYR A 158 -4.45 9.51 0.48
C TYR A 158 -4.98 8.09 0.39
N SER A 159 -4.25 7.17 0.95
CA SER A 159 -4.76 5.84 1.23
C SER A 159 -4.64 5.55 2.72
N MET A 160 -5.67 4.98 3.31
CA MET A 160 -5.71 4.65 4.73
C MET A 160 -6.18 3.22 4.91
N ALA A 161 -5.45 2.45 5.72
CA ALA A 161 -5.80 1.06 6.03
C ALA A 161 -5.57 0.78 7.51
N ALA A 162 -6.56 0.16 8.16
CA ALA A 162 -6.40 -0.29 9.54
C ALA A 162 -5.33 -1.39 9.62
N LEU A 163 -4.45 -1.29 10.62
CA LEU A 163 -3.46 -2.33 10.89
C LEU A 163 -4.11 -3.42 11.74
N GLY A 164 -4.12 -4.64 11.21
CA GLY A 164 -4.58 -5.83 11.90
C GLY A 164 -3.43 -6.70 12.42
N LEU A 165 -3.77 -7.74 13.19
CA LEU A 165 -2.82 -8.74 13.71
C LEU A 165 -2.13 -9.54 12.59
N ILE A 166 -2.80 -9.67 11.46
CA ILE A 166 -2.27 -10.39 10.30
C ILE A 166 -1.97 -9.35 9.23
N PRO A 167 -0.72 -9.24 8.77
CA PRO A 167 -0.40 -8.41 7.62
C PRO A 167 -1.21 -8.91 6.41
N ARG A 168 -2.04 -8.06 5.85
CA ARG A 168 -2.87 -8.41 4.68
C ARG A 168 -2.31 -7.70 3.44
N SER A 169 -2.30 -8.41 2.32
CA SER A 169 -2.48 -7.81 1.01
C SER A 169 -3.83 -7.09 0.96
N ALA A 170 -4.01 -6.19 0.02
CA ALA A 170 -5.30 -5.51 -0.17
C ALA A 170 -6.45 -6.55 -0.20
N PRO A 171 -7.62 -6.24 0.39
CA PRO A 171 -8.73 -7.19 0.46
C PRO A 171 -9.30 -7.56 -0.92
N ILE A 172 -9.07 -6.71 -1.92
CA ILE A 172 -9.46 -6.95 -3.31
C ILE A 172 -8.18 -6.94 -4.15
N GLU A 173 -7.92 -8.05 -4.83
CA GLU A 173 -6.75 -8.22 -5.70
C GLU A 173 -7.18 -8.91 -7.00
N ILE A 174 -6.94 -8.24 -8.12
CA ILE A 174 -7.29 -8.70 -9.45
C ILE A 174 -6.04 -8.67 -10.32
N THR A 175 -5.59 -9.82 -10.79
CA THR A 175 -4.45 -9.91 -11.70
C THR A 175 -4.93 -10.05 -13.13
N LEU A 176 -4.54 -9.11 -13.98
CA LEU A 176 -4.74 -9.15 -15.43
C LEU A 176 -3.43 -9.63 -16.07
N SER A 177 -3.49 -10.63 -16.94
CA SER A 177 -2.32 -11.13 -17.66
C SER A 177 -2.63 -11.30 -19.15
N GLY A 178 -1.61 -11.16 -19.99
CA GLY A 178 -1.78 -11.30 -21.44
C GLY A 178 -0.43 -11.25 -22.17
N SER A 179 -0.45 -11.50 -23.47
CA SER A 179 0.76 -11.54 -24.28
C SER A 179 1.40 -10.16 -24.54
N ASN A 180 0.63 -9.08 -24.44
CA ASN A 180 1.10 -7.73 -24.71
C ASN A 180 0.89 -6.82 -23.50
N LEU A 181 2.00 -6.31 -22.94
CA LEU A 181 2.01 -5.44 -21.76
C LEU A 181 1.15 -4.18 -21.96
N ASN A 182 1.22 -3.53 -23.13
CA ASN A 182 0.48 -2.30 -23.36
C ASN A 182 -1.04 -2.53 -23.34
N GLN A 183 -1.50 -3.68 -23.86
CA GLN A 183 -2.92 -4.04 -23.80
C GLN A 183 -3.35 -4.35 -22.37
N VAL A 184 -2.53 -5.10 -21.63
CA VAL A 184 -2.82 -5.43 -20.22
C VAL A 184 -2.86 -4.15 -19.36
N MET A 185 -1.92 -3.21 -19.58
CA MET A 185 -1.94 -1.91 -18.89
C MET A 185 -3.17 -1.08 -19.24
N LYS A 186 -3.57 -1.05 -20.51
CA LYS A 186 -4.78 -0.35 -20.96
C LYS A 186 -6.01 -0.91 -20.26
N SER A 187 -6.20 -2.23 -20.29
CA SER A 187 -7.31 -2.91 -19.60
C SER A 187 -7.26 -2.69 -18.09
N GLY A 188 -6.07 -2.69 -17.47
CA GLY A 188 -5.89 -2.37 -16.06
C GLY A 188 -6.36 -0.96 -15.70
N ASN A 189 -6.01 0.04 -16.52
CA ASN A 189 -6.44 1.42 -16.32
C ASN A 189 -7.96 1.58 -16.53
N GLU A 190 -8.55 0.90 -17.51
CA GLU A 190 -10.01 0.88 -17.73
C GLU A 190 -10.74 0.28 -16.52
N LEU A 191 -10.25 -0.87 -16.02
CA LEU A 191 -10.80 -1.50 -14.82
C LEU A 191 -10.65 -0.61 -13.59
N LYS A 192 -9.51 0.04 -13.40
CA LYS A 192 -9.28 1.02 -12.33
C LYS A 192 -10.33 2.12 -12.37
N ALA A 193 -10.55 2.73 -13.54
CA ALA A 193 -11.54 3.81 -13.71
C ALA A 193 -13.00 3.37 -13.43
N ILE A 194 -13.30 2.09 -13.61
CA ILE A 194 -14.60 1.50 -13.28
C ILE A 194 -14.74 1.35 -11.77
N ILE A 195 -13.73 0.74 -11.12
CA ILE A 195 -13.74 0.46 -9.67
C ILE A 195 -13.71 1.76 -8.86
N GLU A 196 -13.03 2.80 -9.33
CA GLU A 196 -13.02 4.14 -8.68
C GLU A 196 -14.41 4.76 -8.52
N LYS A 197 -15.38 4.35 -9.37
CA LYS A 197 -16.77 4.81 -9.29
C LYS A 197 -17.66 3.95 -8.39
N MET A 198 -17.15 2.79 -7.94
CA MET A 198 -17.93 1.87 -7.11
C MET A 198 -18.00 2.35 -5.67
N PRO A 199 -19.19 2.37 -5.04
CA PRO A 199 -19.34 2.80 -3.65
C PRO A 199 -18.60 1.84 -2.72
N GLY A 200 -17.74 2.38 -1.85
CA GLY A 200 -16.99 1.61 -0.87
C GLY A 200 -15.66 1.04 -1.37
N ALA A 201 -15.34 1.15 -2.67
CA ALA A 201 -14.00 0.88 -3.16
C ALA A 201 -13.10 2.09 -2.89
N ASP A 202 -11.89 1.83 -2.38
CA ASP A 202 -10.94 2.86 -2.00
C ASP A 202 -9.51 2.43 -2.32
N ASN A 203 -8.60 3.41 -2.43
CA ASN A 203 -7.18 3.16 -2.59
C ASN A 203 -6.86 2.19 -3.75
N ILE A 204 -7.49 2.41 -4.90
CA ILE A 204 -7.32 1.56 -6.09
C ILE A 204 -5.94 1.83 -6.70
N ARG A 205 -5.10 0.81 -6.76
CA ARG A 205 -3.73 0.88 -7.30
C ARG A 205 -3.49 -0.22 -8.33
N LEU A 206 -2.65 0.11 -9.30
CA LEU A 206 -2.08 -0.87 -10.23
C LEU A 206 -0.64 -1.18 -9.79
N SER A 207 -0.23 -2.44 -9.85
CA SER A 207 1.16 -2.85 -9.56
C SER A 207 2.15 -2.25 -10.55
N VAL A 208 1.72 -2.08 -11.79
CA VAL A 208 2.49 -1.43 -12.85
C VAL A 208 1.85 -0.09 -13.14
N GLU A 209 2.49 0.98 -12.71
CA GLU A 209 2.07 2.35 -13.01
C GLU A 209 2.92 2.94 -14.13
N ALA A 210 2.44 4.02 -14.75
CA ALA A 210 3.24 4.82 -15.66
C ALA A 210 4.55 5.22 -14.99
N GLY A 211 5.67 5.08 -15.69
CA GLY A 211 7.01 5.27 -15.14
C GLY A 211 7.24 6.67 -14.58
N SER A 212 8.21 6.76 -13.68
CA SER A 212 8.79 8.05 -13.31
C SER A 212 9.65 8.58 -14.46
N PRO A 213 9.76 9.90 -14.64
CA PRO A 213 10.72 10.47 -15.57
C PRO A 213 12.12 9.98 -15.21
N GLU A 214 12.82 9.44 -16.18
CA GLU A 214 14.20 8.97 -16.04
C GLU A 214 15.06 9.49 -17.17
N TYR A 215 16.37 9.58 -16.93
CA TYR A 215 17.35 9.85 -17.97
C TYR A 215 17.95 8.53 -18.46
N LYS A 216 17.73 8.24 -19.72
CA LYS A 216 18.25 7.06 -20.38
C LYS A 216 19.52 7.40 -21.15
N ILE A 217 20.63 6.81 -20.75
CA ILE A 217 21.91 6.95 -21.43
C ILE A 217 22.02 5.84 -22.46
N ILE A 218 22.06 6.21 -23.74
CA ILE A 218 22.18 5.28 -24.89
C ILE A 218 23.58 5.36 -25.45
N PRO A 219 24.47 4.40 -25.14
CA PRO A 219 25.84 4.43 -25.58
C PRO A 219 25.98 3.99 -27.06
N ASP A 220 26.82 4.72 -27.81
CA ASP A 220 27.26 4.37 -29.13
C ASP A 220 28.53 3.48 -29.00
N LYS A 221 28.38 2.21 -29.35
CA LYS A 221 29.44 1.20 -29.18
C LYS A 221 30.70 1.51 -30.02
N ASP A 222 30.55 2.06 -31.22
CA ASP A 222 31.66 2.37 -32.11
C ASP A 222 32.47 3.56 -31.59
N LYS A 223 31.78 4.60 -31.07
CA LYS A 223 32.43 5.72 -30.39
C LYS A 223 33.14 5.28 -29.12
N MET A 224 32.49 4.47 -28.30
CA MET A 224 33.10 3.94 -27.09
C MET A 224 34.39 3.17 -27.38
N GLN A 225 34.37 2.29 -28.39
CA GLN A 225 35.54 1.52 -28.79
C GLN A 225 36.72 2.41 -29.20
N ARG A 226 36.46 3.46 -29.98
CA ARG A 226 37.49 4.44 -30.40
C ARG A 226 38.08 5.20 -29.22
N LEU A 227 37.30 5.43 -28.17
CA LEU A 227 37.71 6.12 -26.96
C LEU A 227 38.28 5.17 -25.89
N GLY A 228 38.44 3.89 -26.21
CA GLY A 228 38.96 2.87 -25.28
C GLY A 228 38.01 2.54 -24.12
N LEU A 229 36.70 2.78 -24.29
CA LEU A 229 35.67 2.54 -23.29
C LEU A 229 34.95 1.23 -23.56
N THR A 230 34.59 0.52 -22.49
CA THR A 230 33.69 -0.64 -22.54
C THR A 230 32.37 -0.32 -21.80
N THR A 231 31.28 -0.98 -22.19
CA THR A 231 29.98 -0.79 -21.55
C THR A 231 30.04 -1.09 -20.04
N ALA A 232 30.78 -2.13 -19.64
CA ALA A 232 30.95 -2.48 -18.24
C ALA A 232 31.67 -1.37 -17.45
N TYR A 233 32.74 -0.82 -18.03
CA TYR A 233 33.51 0.26 -17.40
C TYR A 233 32.67 1.54 -17.26
N VAL A 234 31.96 1.94 -18.32
CA VAL A 234 31.03 3.08 -18.26
C VAL A 234 29.94 2.86 -17.24
N GLY A 235 29.30 1.68 -17.24
CA GLY A 235 28.25 1.35 -16.26
C GLY A 235 28.73 1.40 -14.81
N LEU A 236 29.96 0.92 -14.54
CA LEU A 236 30.54 0.99 -13.19
C LEU A 236 30.79 2.44 -12.75
N ASN A 237 31.33 3.28 -13.63
CA ASN A 237 31.59 4.69 -13.32
C ASN A 237 30.28 5.47 -13.09
N LEU A 238 29.28 5.26 -13.93
CA LEU A 238 27.94 5.87 -13.76
C LEU A 238 27.28 5.41 -12.47
N ARG A 239 27.36 4.11 -12.14
CA ARG A 239 26.86 3.60 -10.85
C ARG A 239 27.54 4.29 -9.68
N THR A 240 28.88 4.40 -9.70
CA THR A 240 29.63 5.08 -8.64
C THR A 240 29.25 6.55 -8.55
N ALA A 241 29.09 7.23 -9.69
CA ALA A 241 28.71 8.64 -9.70
C ALA A 241 27.33 8.91 -9.10
N PHE A 242 26.31 8.12 -9.45
CA PHE A 242 24.92 8.37 -9.07
C PHE A 242 24.45 7.59 -7.85
N THR A 243 24.81 6.31 -7.72
CA THR A 243 24.39 5.44 -6.61
C THR A 243 25.40 5.47 -5.47
N GLY A 244 26.68 5.68 -5.80
CA GLY A 244 27.80 5.62 -4.87
C GLY A 244 28.45 4.25 -4.83
N ASN A 245 29.64 4.22 -4.23
CA ASN A 245 30.43 3.04 -3.91
C ASN A 245 30.70 3.04 -2.41
N ASP A 246 30.33 1.97 -1.73
CA ASP A 246 30.42 1.76 -0.27
C ASP A 246 31.52 0.74 0.09
N ASP A 247 32.39 0.34 -0.84
CA ASP A 247 33.39 -0.72 -0.64
C ASP A 247 34.52 -0.30 0.34
N ALA A 248 34.68 1.01 0.59
CA ALA A 248 35.67 1.53 1.51
C ALA A 248 35.12 1.63 2.94
N THR A 249 35.92 1.21 3.91
CA THR A 249 35.60 1.36 5.34
C THR A 249 36.69 2.14 6.05
N LEU A 250 36.30 3.01 6.97
CA LEU A 250 37.20 3.68 7.89
C LEU A 250 37.09 2.99 9.26
N THR A 251 38.21 2.48 9.77
CA THR A 251 38.27 1.91 11.11
C THR A 251 38.80 2.95 12.09
N GLU A 252 37.98 3.34 13.04
CA GLU A 252 38.35 4.27 14.09
C GLU A 252 37.97 3.68 15.47
N ASN A 253 38.94 3.63 16.41
CA ASN A 253 38.75 3.08 17.76
C ASN A 253 38.10 1.67 17.79
N GLY A 254 38.42 0.81 16.82
CA GLY A 254 37.87 -0.54 16.70
C GLY A 254 36.46 -0.64 16.15
N THR A 255 35.89 0.48 15.69
CA THR A 255 34.59 0.52 15.00
C THR A 255 34.80 0.81 13.52
N GLU A 256 34.14 0.06 12.67
CA GLU A 256 34.15 0.25 11.22
C GLU A 256 33.02 1.16 10.77
N TYR A 257 33.36 2.18 10.00
CA TYR A 257 32.42 3.11 9.39
C TYR A 257 32.47 2.95 7.87
N PRO A 258 31.34 2.67 7.18
CA PRO A 258 31.32 2.62 5.73
C PRO A 258 31.52 4.03 5.14
N VAL A 259 32.43 4.14 4.17
CA VAL A 259 32.69 5.38 3.46
C VAL A 259 32.03 5.30 2.09
N ARG A 260 31.00 6.12 1.84
CA ARG A 260 30.33 6.20 0.56
C ARG A 260 30.97 7.29 -0.32
N ILE A 261 31.42 6.88 -1.51
CA ILE A 261 31.99 7.77 -2.51
C ILE A 261 30.98 7.93 -3.64
N TRP A 262 30.54 9.14 -3.88
CA TRP A 262 29.63 9.47 -4.97
C TRP A 262 29.92 10.86 -5.56
N LEU A 263 29.27 11.19 -6.70
CA LEU A 263 29.40 12.51 -7.30
C LEU A 263 28.75 13.58 -6.38
N ALA A 264 29.38 14.75 -6.30
CA ALA A 264 28.86 15.87 -5.54
C ALA A 264 27.43 16.23 -6.00
N GLU A 265 26.57 16.67 -5.10
CA GLU A 265 25.15 16.91 -5.37
C GLU A 265 24.94 17.94 -6.48
N PHE A 266 25.71 19.02 -6.49
CA PHE A 266 25.63 20.10 -7.50
C PHE A 266 26.03 19.66 -8.93
N SER A 267 26.68 18.49 -9.08
CA SER A 267 27.10 17.93 -10.37
C SER A 267 26.18 16.82 -10.88
N ARG A 268 25.00 16.63 -10.28
CA ARG A 268 24.03 15.58 -10.64
C ARG A 268 22.57 16.01 -10.50
N GLN A 269 22.30 17.31 -10.59
CA GLN A 269 20.96 17.84 -10.39
C GLN A 269 20.16 17.99 -11.68
N ASN A 270 20.85 18.28 -12.79
CA ASN A 270 20.23 18.65 -14.05
C ASN A 270 20.59 17.65 -15.17
N PHE A 271 19.84 17.72 -16.26
CA PHE A 271 20.07 16.93 -17.45
C PHE A 271 21.47 17.21 -18.07
N GLU A 272 21.86 18.46 -18.10
CA GLU A 272 23.15 18.90 -18.61
C GLU A 272 24.33 18.33 -17.82
N ASP A 273 24.17 18.19 -16.50
CA ASP A 273 25.21 17.60 -15.63
C ASP A 273 25.51 16.15 -16.01
N VAL A 274 24.47 15.40 -16.43
CA VAL A 274 24.64 14.01 -16.89
C VAL A 274 25.37 13.95 -18.21
N GLN A 275 25.11 14.87 -19.14
CA GLN A 275 25.77 14.93 -20.44
C GLN A 275 27.26 15.32 -20.33
N GLN A 276 27.57 16.24 -19.42
CA GLN A 276 28.93 16.77 -19.18
C GLN A 276 29.75 15.91 -18.21
N LEU A 277 29.16 14.85 -17.66
CA LEU A 277 29.87 13.96 -16.76
C LEU A 277 31.09 13.36 -17.47
N SER A 278 32.27 13.57 -16.88
CA SER A 278 33.53 13.05 -17.41
C SER A 278 33.90 11.71 -16.79
N ILE A 279 34.18 10.71 -17.63
CA ILE A 279 34.70 9.40 -17.27
C ILE A 279 36.15 9.30 -17.71
N ILE A 280 37.05 8.97 -16.81
CA ILE A 280 38.47 8.78 -17.17
C ILE A 280 38.59 7.41 -17.83
N ASN A 281 39.05 7.38 -19.11
CA ASN A 281 39.23 6.12 -19.79
C ASN A 281 40.48 5.36 -19.27
N PRO A 282 40.70 4.08 -19.62
CA PRO A 282 41.89 3.31 -19.20
C PRO A 282 43.22 3.90 -19.60
N MET A 283 43.26 4.86 -20.54
CA MET A 283 44.45 5.59 -20.97
C MET A 283 44.70 6.88 -20.16
N GLY A 284 43.84 7.17 -19.15
CA GLY A 284 43.96 8.35 -18.30
C GLY A 284 43.36 9.63 -18.92
N ILE A 285 42.61 9.53 -20.01
CA ILE A 285 42.01 10.68 -20.69
C ILE A 285 40.58 10.87 -20.21
N PRO A 286 40.18 12.07 -19.76
CA PRO A 286 38.78 12.37 -19.43
C PRO A 286 37.94 12.42 -20.72
N VAL A 287 36.83 11.70 -20.74
CA VAL A 287 35.87 11.61 -21.85
C VAL A 287 34.47 11.94 -21.30
N GLU A 288 33.81 12.93 -21.87
CA GLU A 288 32.45 13.29 -21.50
C GLU A 288 31.44 12.28 -22.04
N VAL A 289 30.34 12.05 -21.30
CA VAL A 289 29.24 11.17 -21.71
C VAL A 289 28.69 11.58 -23.09
N SER A 290 28.56 12.87 -23.34
CA SER A 290 28.10 13.45 -24.61
C SER A 290 28.93 13.02 -25.85
N GLN A 291 30.18 12.62 -25.67
CA GLN A 291 31.05 12.22 -26.76
C GLN A 291 30.76 10.80 -27.28
N PHE A 292 30.24 9.92 -26.43
CA PHE A 292 30.01 8.52 -26.78
C PHE A 292 28.56 8.04 -26.54
N ALA A 293 27.69 8.85 -25.95
CA ALA A 293 26.31 8.47 -25.68
C ALA A 293 25.33 9.63 -25.94
N SER A 294 24.09 9.30 -26.29
CA SER A 294 22.97 10.23 -26.21
C SER A 294 22.29 10.05 -24.88
N VAL A 295 21.83 11.16 -24.30
CA VAL A 295 21.00 11.15 -23.08
C VAL A 295 19.61 11.60 -23.48
N GLU A 296 18.60 10.78 -23.20
CA GLU A 296 17.21 11.03 -23.54
C GLU A 296 16.36 10.99 -22.27
N GLN A 297 15.34 11.80 -22.22
CA GLN A 297 14.32 11.69 -21.16
C GLN A 297 13.28 10.66 -21.58
N ASP A 298 13.07 9.65 -20.76
CA ASP A 298 12.10 8.57 -20.99
C ASP A 298 11.20 8.39 -19.75
N ASN A 299 10.09 7.69 -19.94
CA ASN A 299 9.16 7.31 -18.88
C ASN A 299 9.04 5.79 -18.89
N SER A 300 9.98 5.11 -18.29
CA SER A 300 9.95 3.65 -18.20
C SER A 300 9.19 3.18 -16.95
N PRO A 301 8.33 2.16 -17.06
CA PRO A 301 7.67 1.62 -15.88
C PRO A 301 8.73 1.10 -14.89
N SER A 302 8.59 1.52 -13.63
CA SER A 302 9.54 1.17 -12.56
C SER A 302 9.54 -0.30 -12.19
N LEU A 303 8.44 -1.00 -12.49
CA LEU A 303 8.23 -2.43 -12.21
C LEU A 303 7.56 -3.10 -13.40
N LEU A 304 8.05 -4.27 -13.77
CA LEU A 304 7.42 -5.18 -14.72
C LEU A 304 7.04 -6.46 -14.00
N GLU A 305 5.74 -6.74 -13.95
CA GLU A 305 5.21 -7.95 -13.34
C GLU A 305 4.93 -9.02 -14.39
N ARG A 306 5.17 -10.27 -14.04
CA ARG A 306 4.83 -11.43 -14.88
C ARG A 306 4.16 -12.51 -14.04
N LYS A 307 3.07 -13.06 -14.58
CA LYS A 307 2.39 -14.22 -14.04
C LYS A 307 2.37 -15.30 -15.11
N ASP A 308 2.81 -16.48 -14.77
CA ASP A 308 2.91 -17.63 -15.71
C ASP A 308 3.70 -17.28 -17.00
N ARG A 309 4.80 -16.52 -16.84
CA ARG A 309 5.69 -16.01 -17.91
C ARG A 309 5.06 -14.98 -18.84
N GLN A 310 3.81 -14.58 -18.63
CA GLN A 310 3.14 -13.51 -19.38
C GLN A 310 3.22 -12.19 -18.62
N PRO A 311 3.32 -11.05 -19.31
CA PRO A 311 3.14 -9.75 -18.70
C PRO A 311 1.84 -9.70 -17.89
N ALA A 312 1.92 -9.17 -16.68
CA ALA A 312 0.79 -9.07 -15.78
C ALA A 312 0.73 -7.69 -15.13
N VAL A 313 -0.47 -7.28 -14.76
CA VAL A 313 -0.74 -6.09 -13.93
C VAL A 313 -1.73 -6.51 -12.86
N THR A 314 -1.38 -6.27 -11.61
CA THR A 314 -2.25 -6.56 -10.47
C THR A 314 -2.91 -5.26 -10.01
N LEU A 315 -4.23 -5.24 -10.03
CA LEU A 315 -5.04 -4.19 -9.43
C LEU A 315 -5.36 -4.58 -7.99
N THR A 316 -5.06 -3.68 -7.07
CA THR A 316 -5.41 -3.82 -5.66
C THR A 316 -6.35 -2.71 -5.24
N ALA A 317 -7.32 -3.03 -4.40
CA ALA A 317 -8.24 -2.06 -3.82
C ALA A 317 -8.55 -2.38 -2.37
N ASP A 318 -8.76 -1.34 -1.57
CA ASP A 318 -9.27 -1.43 -0.21
C ASP A 318 -10.78 -1.24 -0.20
N ALA A 319 -11.43 -1.68 0.87
CA ALA A 319 -12.84 -1.43 1.12
C ALA A 319 -12.99 -0.48 2.31
N LEU A 320 -13.77 0.60 2.14
CA LEU A 320 -14.03 1.57 3.19
C LEU A 320 -15.53 1.77 3.40
N GLY A 321 -15.98 1.62 4.65
CA GLY A 321 -17.39 1.80 5.03
C GLY A 321 -18.33 0.72 4.52
N ARG A 322 -17.81 -0.32 3.84
CA ARG A 322 -18.55 -1.52 3.40
C ARG A 322 -17.66 -2.75 3.58
N PRO A 323 -18.26 -3.93 3.88
CA PRO A 323 -17.50 -5.17 3.93
C PRO A 323 -16.77 -5.48 2.63
N SER A 324 -15.51 -5.88 2.71
CA SER A 324 -14.65 -6.12 1.54
C SER A 324 -15.21 -7.17 0.59
N GLY A 325 -15.85 -8.22 1.11
CA GLY A 325 -16.50 -9.24 0.30
C GLY A 325 -17.68 -8.71 -0.53
N THR A 326 -18.42 -7.73 0.01
CA THR A 326 -19.53 -7.11 -0.74
C THR A 326 -19.01 -6.25 -1.89
N VAL A 327 -17.93 -5.50 -1.66
CA VAL A 327 -17.29 -4.71 -2.72
C VAL A 327 -16.68 -5.63 -3.78
N ALA A 328 -16.07 -6.75 -3.36
CA ALA A 328 -15.52 -7.75 -4.29
C ALA A 328 -16.62 -8.39 -5.14
N ASP A 329 -17.77 -8.72 -4.55
CA ASP A 329 -18.93 -9.26 -5.28
C ASP A 329 -19.45 -8.25 -6.34
N ASP A 330 -19.49 -6.94 -6.03
CA ASP A 330 -19.86 -5.89 -6.98
C ASP A 330 -18.86 -5.81 -8.15
N VAL A 331 -17.57 -5.93 -7.87
CA VAL A 331 -16.52 -5.94 -8.90
C VAL A 331 -16.62 -7.16 -9.81
N VAL A 332 -16.95 -8.34 -9.27
CA VAL A 332 -17.10 -9.58 -10.05
C VAL A 332 -18.37 -9.56 -10.90
N ALA A 333 -19.42 -8.86 -10.44
CA ALA A 333 -20.69 -8.75 -11.15
C ALA A 333 -20.63 -7.79 -12.35
N TYR A 334 -19.63 -6.94 -12.45
CA TYR A 334 -19.42 -5.99 -13.53
C TYR A 334 -18.66 -6.60 -14.72
#